data_2f1dbbcb40bf83a7d507dc9d38b5a6bc
#
_entry.id   2f1dbbcb40bf83a7d507dc9d38b5a6bc
#
_cell.length_a   1.000
_cell.length_b   1.000
_cell.length_c   1.000
_cell.angle_alpha   90.00
_cell.angle_beta   90.00
_cell.angle_gamma   90.00
#
_symmetry.space_group_name_H-M   'P 1'
#
loop_
_entity.id
_entity.type
_entity.pdbx_description
1 polymer ?
#
loop_
_entity_poly.entity_id
_entity_poly.type
_entity_poly.pdbx_seq_one_letter_code
_entity_poly.pdbx_strand_id
1 'polypeptide(L)'
;TVIQIENLSKEYRLGVIGQGMLYRDLQSWWARARGKEDPNSIVGSGGTSKAQGRILAVENVNLEVREGEILGIIGRNGAGKSTLLKILSRVTAPSSGLAKIRGRVASLLEVGTGFHSELTGRENIFLNGAINGMNKWEVRGKLDQIVDFSGVEQFLDTPVKRYSSGMLVRLGFSVAAHLEPDILVVDEVLAVGDFDFQRKCIGKIRDVSKGEGRTVLFVSHNLGSVKELCSRTVLLEKGRKVM
;
A
#
# COMPACT_ATOMS: atom_id res chain seq x y z
N THR A 1 14.73 -10.94 -13.15
CA THR A 1 13.79 -9.81 -12.90
C THR A 1 12.46 -10.34 -12.45
N VAL A 2 11.97 -9.88 -11.29
CA VAL A 2 10.66 -10.25 -10.74
C VAL A 2 9.63 -9.15 -10.93
N ILE A 3 10.07 -7.89 -11.06
CA ILE A 3 9.22 -6.76 -11.43
C ILE A 3 9.87 -6.03 -12.61
N GLN A 4 9.08 -5.79 -13.65
CA GLN A 4 9.45 -4.99 -14.81
C GLN A 4 8.36 -3.97 -15.10
N ILE A 5 8.72 -2.70 -15.08
CA ILE A 5 7.84 -1.57 -15.32
C ILE A 5 8.33 -0.83 -16.57
N GLU A 6 7.43 -0.64 -17.53
CA GLU A 6 7.72 0.00 -18.81
C GLU A 6 6.74 1.16 -19.06
N ASN A 7 7.28 2.38 -19.14
CA ASN A 7 6.55 3.62 -19.46
C ASN A 7 5.27 3.82 -18.63
N LEU A 8 5.31 3.42 -17.35
CA LEU A 8 4.16 3.40 -16.46
C LEU A 8 3.71 4.80 -16.11
N SER A 9 2.42 5.08 -16.32
CA SER A 9 1.82 6.35 -15.90
C SER A 9 0.47 6.10 -15.22
N LYS A 10 0.16 6.95 -14.24
CA LYS A 10 -1.12 6.95 -13.54
C LYS A 10 -1.67 8.35 -13.40
N GLU A 11 -2.86 8.53 -13.94
CA GLU A 11 -3.62 9.77 -13.88
C GLU A 11 -4.87 9.58 -13.02
N TYR A 12 -5.16 10.55 -12.16
CA TYR A 12 -6.40 10.66 -11.41
C TYR A 12 -7.20 11.86 -11.88
N ARG A 13 -8.50 11.69 -12.02
CA ARG A 13 -9.42 12.80 -12.33
C ARG A 13 -9.92 13.40 -11.03
N LEU A 14 -9.73 14.72 -10.85
CA LEU A 14 -10.26 15.46 -9.72
C LEU A 14 -11.73 15.80 -9.97
N GLY A 15 -12.57 15.68 -8.92
CA GLY A 15 -13.96 16.16 -8.98
C GLY A 15 -14.96 15.23 -9.64
N VAL A 16 -14.56 14.00 -10.05
CA VAL A 16 -15.50 12.99 -10.53
C VAL A 16 -15.55 11.85 -9.52
N ILE A 17 -16.42 11.99 -8.52
CA ILE A 17 -16.92 10.82 -7.82
C ILE A 17 -17.83 10.14 -8.84
N GLY A 18 -17.40 9.01 -9.37
CA GLY A 18 -18.18 8.20 -10.32
C GLY A 18 -19.38 7.56 -9.64
N GLN A 19 -20.35 8.36 -9.27
CA GLN A 19 -21.70 7.88 -9.05
C GLN A 19 -22.44 8.11 -10.36
N GLY A 20 -22.57 7.04 -11.14
CA GLY A 20 -23.44 6.98 -12.32
C GLY A 20 -24.90 7.20 -11.93
N MET A 21 -25.23 8.41 -11.55
CA MET A 21 -26.61 8.86 -11.47
C MET A 21 -26.97 9.49 -12.82
N LEU A 22 -27.54 8.68 -13.71
CA LEU A 22 -28.20 9.14 -14.97
C LEU A 22 -29.01 10.41 -14.78
N TYR A 23 -29.61 10.60 -13.60
CA TYR A 23 -30.35 11.80 -13.22
C TYR A 23 -29.49 13.06 -13.15
N ARG A 24 -28.27 13.00 -12.64
CA ARG A 24 -27.34 14.15 -12.57
C ARG A 24 -26.80 14.52 -13.94
N ASP A 25 -26.49 13.53 -14.75
CA ASP A 25 -26.02 13.75 -16.12
C ASP A 25 -27.12 14.36 -16.99
N LEU A 26 -28.38 13.92 -16.80
CA LEU A 26 -29.54 14.49 -17.47
C LEU A 26 -29.82 15.93 -17.00
N GLN A 27 -29.65 16.21 -15.72
CA GLN A 27 -29.83 17.55 -15.13
C GLN A 27 -28.76 18.54 -15.64
N SER A 28 -27.50 18.13 -15.70
CA SER A 28 -26.40 18.92 -16.25
C SER A 28 -26.58 19.16 -17.76
N TRP A 29 -27.03 18.15 -18.51
CA TRP A 29 -27.34 18.30 -19.94
C TRP A 29 -28.50 19.28 -20.17
N TRP A 30 -29.56 19.21 -19.37
CA TRP A 30 -30.74 20.10 -19.46
C TRP A 30 -30.40 21.54 -19.08
N ALA A 31 -29.56 21.74 -18.06
CA ALA A 31 -29.09 23.06 -17.67
C ALA A 31 -28.25 23.73 -18.79
N ARG A 32 -27.36 22.96 -19.41
CA ARG A 32 -26.55 23.42 -20.56
C ARG A 32 -27.40 23.73 -21.79
N ALA A 33 -28.39 22.91 -22.09
CA ALA A 33 -29.31 23.12 -23.22
C ALA A 33 -30.17 24.38 -23.04
N ARG A 34 -30.39 24.86 -21.81
CA ARG A 34 -31.16 26.05 -21.47
C ARG A 34 -30.29 27.29 -21.16
N GLY A 35 -28.98 27.19 -21.33
CA GLY A 35 -28.05 28.31 -21.04
C GLY A 35 -27.97 28.72 -19.57
N LYS A 36 -28.41 27.83 -18.65
CA LYS A 36 -28.31 28.04 -17.19
C LYS A 36 -27.03 27.42 -16.65
N GLU A 37 -26.51 27.99 -15.54
CA GLU A 37 -25.38 27.42 -14.84
C GLU A 37 -25.69 25.98 -14.40
N ASP A 38 -24.70 25.09 -14.54
CA ASP A 38 -24.82 23.68 -14.17
C ASP A 38 -24.97 23.58 -12.65
N PRO A 39 -26.12 23.12 -12.12
CA PRO A 39 -26.34 23.02 -10.67
C PRO A 39 -25.41 22.03 -9.98
N ASN A 40 -24.67 21.21 -10.74
CA ASN A 40 -23.66 20.29 -10.24
C ASN A 40 -22.25 20.86 -10.39
N SER A 41 -22.07 22.12 -10.79
CA SER A 41 -20.77 22.80 -10.84
C SER A 41 -20.23 23.06 -9.44
N ILE A 42 -18.92 22.82 -9.23
CA ILE A 42 -18.26 23.08 -7.95
C ILE A 42 -18.19 24.59 -7.72
N VAL A 43 -18.73 25.05 -6.59
CA VAL A 43 -18.66 26.45 -6.16
C VAL A 43 -17.18 26.83 -5.93
N GLY A 44 -16.63 27.75 -6.74
CA GLY A 44 -15.26 28.25 -6.59
C GLY A 44 -14.43 28.36 -7.87
N SER A 45 -14.96 27.98 -9.03
CA SER A 45 -14.24 28.11 -10.31
C SER A 45 -14.60 29.43 -11.06
N GLY A 46 -14.43 30.54 -10.38
CA GLY A 46 -14.46 31.87 -11.02
C GLY A 46 -13.12 32.16 -11.71
N GLY A 47 -13.10 32.03 -13.02
CA GLY A 47 -12.10 32.70 -13.88
C GLY A 47 -10.82 31.95 -14.18
N THR A 48 -10.62 31.70 -15.47
CA THR A 48 -9.41 31.33 -16.23
C THR A 48 -9.03 29.85 -16.30
N SER A 49 -9.11 29.38 -17.54
CA SER A 49 -8.59 28.16 -18.16
C SER A 49 -9.00 26.84 -17.52
N LYS A 50 -9.81 26.12 -18.26
CA LYS A 50 -10.09 24.68 -18.16
C LYS A 50 -8.78 23.85 -18.24
N ALA A 51 -7.97 23.87 -17.20
CA ALA A 51 -7.13 22.73 -16.89
C ALA A 51 -8.10 21.66 -16.38
N GLN A 52 -8.46 20.72 -17.23
CA GLN A 52 -9.18 19.51 -16.85
C GLN A 52 -8.52 19.01 -15.57
N GLY A 53 -9.32 18.90 -14.48
CA GLY A 53 -8.84 18.51 -13.15
C GLY A 53 -8.28 17.09 -13.11
N ARG A 54 -7.13 16.90 -13.72
CA ARG A 54 -6.37 15.63 -13.80
C ARG A 54 -5.04 15.84 -13.10
N ILE A 55 -4.71 14.90 -12.22
CA ILE A 55 -3.40 14.85 -11.57
C ILE A 55 -2.66 13.64 -12.11
N LEU A 56 -1.49 13.88 -12.69
CA LEU A 56 -0.58 12.84 -13.09
C LEU A 56 0.27 12.45 -11.86
N ALA A 57 -0.10 11.37 -11.21
CA ALA A 57 0.53 10.92 -9.97
C ALA A 57 1.80 10.11 -10.20
N VAL A 58 1.89 9.41 -11.34
CA VAL A 58 3.07 8.69 -11.81
C VAL A 58 3.17 8.96 -13.30
N GLU A 59 4.38 9.27 -13.80
CA GLU A 59 4.61 9.67 -15.18
C GLU A 59 5.84 8.97 -15.75
N ASN A 60 5.60 8.14 -16.77
CA ASN A 60 6.62 7.47 -17.57
C ASN A 60 7.74 6.80 -16.74
N VAL A 61 7.36 6.07 -15.70
CA VAL A 61 8.30 5.36 -14.83
C VAL A 61 8.73 4.06 -15.50
N ASN A 62 10.06 3.87 -15.57
CA ASN A 62 10.71 2.63 -16.00
C ASN A 62 11.54 2.08 -14.86
N LEU A 63 11.30 0.83 -14.47
CA LEU A 63 11.96 0.21 -13.33
C LEU A 63 12.03 -1.31 -13.49
N GLU A 64 13.19 -1.85 -13.14
CA GLU A 64 13.38 -3.30 -13.01
C GLU A 64 13.82 -3.64 -11.60
N VAL A 65 13.29 -4.73 -11.05
CA VAL A 65 13.66 -5.26 -9.74
C VAL A 65 14.08 -6.72 -9.90
N ARG A 66 15.23 -7.06 -9.34
CA ARG A 66 15.78 -8.40 -9.39
C ARG A 66 15.23 -9.24 -8.22
N GLU A 67 15.25 -10.54 -8.39
CA GLU A 67 14.94 -11.48 -7.31
C GLU A 67 15.90 -11.35 -6.15
N GLY A 68 15.41 -11.38 -4.92
CA GLY A 68 16.21 -11.20 -3.72
C GLY A 68 16.72 -9.77 -3.46
N GLU A 69 16.32 -8.79 -4.28
CA GLU A 69 16.72 -7.40 -4.12
C GLU A 69 15.89 -6.68 -3.07
N ILE A 70 16.52 -5.86 -2.21
CA ILE A 70 15.82 -4.86 -1.40
C ILE A 70 15.95 -3.52 -2.11
N LEU A 71 14.88 -3.10 -2.78
CA LEU A 71 14.81 -1.82 -3.48
C LEU A 71 14.16 -0.76 -2.60
N GLY A 72 14.91 0.30 -2.29
CA GLY A 72 14.38 1.51 -1.64
C GLY A 72 13.69 2.44 -2.63
N ILE A 73 12.48 2.91 -2.32
CA ILE A 73 11.79 3.94 -3.07
C ILE A 73 11.67 5.17 -2.18
N ILE A 74 12.39 6.21 -2.51
CA ILE A 74 12.43 7.47 -1.74
C ILE A 74 11.81 8.61 -2.53
N GLY A 75 11.38 9.64 -1.84
CA GLY A 75 10.80 10.85 -2.46
C GLY A 75 9.95 11.62 -1.46
N ARG A 76 9.71 12.90 -1.75
CA ARG A 76 8.86 13.76 -0.92
C ARG A 76 7.40 13.28 -0.89
N ASN A 77 6.61 13.80 0.05
CA ASN A 77 5.16 13.57 0.06
C ASN A 77 4.55 14.08 -1.25
N GLY A 78 3.65 13.27 -1.84
CA GLY A 78 3.07 13.54 -3.16
C GLY A 78 3.96 13.19 -4.36
N ALA A 79 5.15 12.60 -4.16
CA ALA A 79 6.05 12.20 -5.26
C ALA A 79 5.55 11.00 -6.10
N GLY A 80 4.44 10.35 -5.71
CA GLY A 80 3.88 9.22 -6.44
C GLY A 80 4.20 7.85 -5.85
N LYS A 81 4.95 7.77 -4.74
CA LYS A 81 5.37 6.51 -4.09
C LYS A 81 4.20 5.56 -3.82
N SER A 82 3.21 6.01 -3.04
CA SER A 82 2.05 5.18 -2.67
C SER A 82 1.19 4.81 -3.89
N THR A 83 1.14 5.66 -4.93
CA THR A 83 0.47 5.33 -6.18
C THR A 83 1.19 4.20 -6.92
N LEU A 84 2.51 4.26 -7.01
CA LEU A 84 3.33 3.21 -7.62
C LEU A 84 3.15 1.89 -6.87
N LEU A 85 3.20 1.92 -5.52
CA LEU A 85 2.98 0.73 -4.70
C LEU A 85 1.57 0.14 -4.90
N LYS A 86 0.52 0.96 -4.96
CA LYS A 86 -0.85 0.50 -5.23
C LYS A 86 -0.99 -0.19 -6.59
N ILE A 87 -0.24 0.27 -7.59
CA ILE A 87 -0.22 -0.41 -8.91
C ILE A 87 0.49 -1.76 -8.78
N LEU A 88 1.64 -1.82 -8.11
CA LEU A 88 2.40 -3.04 -7.92
C LEU A 88 1.67 -4.07 -7.05
N SER A 89 0.90 -3.60 -6.06
CA SER A 89 0.02 -4.44 -5.23
C SER A 89 -1.31 -4.78 -5.92
N ARG A 90 -1.51 -4.40 -7.19
CA ARG A 90 -2.74 -4.63 -7.98
C ARG A 90 -4.02 -4.01 -7.39
N VAL A 91 -3.90 -3.05 -6.49
CA VAL A 91 -5.02 -2.28 -5.92
C VAL A 91 -5.60 -1.31 -6.96
N THR A 92 -4.77 -0.79 -7.86
CA THR A 92 -5.21 0.07 -8.96
C THR A 92 -4.48 -0.25 -10.25
N ALA A 93 -5.19 -0.13 -11.38
CA ALA A 93 -4.56 -0.29 -12.69
C ALA A 93 -3.80 0.98 -13.11
N PRO A 94 -2.72 0.88 -13.90
CA PRO A 94 -2.08 2.03 -14.53
C PRO A 94 -3.01 2.67 -15.57
N SER A 95 -2.79 3.95 -15.87
CA SER A 95 -3.50 4.65 -16.96
C SER A 95 -2.86 4.38 -18.32
N SER A 96 -1.54 4.18 -18.34
CA SER A 96 -0.77 3.75 -19.52
C SER A 96 0.52 3.04 -19.08
N GLY A 97 1.17 2.36 -20.03
CA GLY A 97 2.35 1.55 -19.76
C GLY A 97 2.02 0.17 -19.21
N LEU A 98 3.02 -0.54 -18.76
CA LEU A 98 2.91 -1.94 -18.35
C LEU A 98 3.73 -2.19 -17.08
N ALA A 99 3.15 -2.98 -16.15
CA ALA A 99 3.88 -3.57 -15.03
C ALA A 99 3.74 -5.10 -15.08
N LYS A 100 4.84 -5.79 -15.29
CA LYS A 100 4.92 -7.26 -15.23
C LYS A 100 5.46 -7.65 -13.87
N ILE A 101 4.74 -8.53 -13.18
CA ILE A 101 5.10 -8.98 -11.83
C ILE A 101 5.00 -10.50 -11.83
N ARG A 102 6.10 -11.15 -11.45
CA ARG A 102 6.20 -12.61 -11.30
C ARG A 102 6.24 -12.97 -9.82
N GLY A 103 5.30 -13.81 -9.41
CA GLY A 103 5.18 -14.26 -8.02
C GLY A 103 4.04 -13.59 -7.26
N ARG A 104 3.91 -14.01 -5.99
CA ARG A 104 2.91 -13.51 -5.05
C ARG A 104 3.42 -12.23 -4.38
N VAL A 105 2.62 -11.18 -4.46
CA VAL A 105 2.89 -9.90 -3.80
C VAL A 105 2.09 -9.82 -2.51
N ALA A 106 2.74 -9.53 -1.40
CA ALA A 106 2.07 -9.10 -0.17
C ALA A 106 2.46 -7.65 0.14
N SER A 107 1.49 -6.90 0.62
CA SER A 107 1.65 -5.48 0.90
C SER A 107 1.39 -5.17 2.36
N LEU A 108 2.34 -4.51 3.00
CA LEU A 108 2.18 -3.95 4.35
C LEU A 108 1.57 -2.53 4.32
N LEU A 109 1.05 -2.08 3.16
CA LEU A 109 0.41 -0.76 3.00
C LEU A 109 -0.82 -0.59 3.90
N GLU A 110 -1.49 -1.68 4.20
CA GLU A 110 -2.80 -1.70 4.86
C GLU A 110 -2.77 -2.63 6.09
N VAL A 111 -1.72 -2.50 6.91
CA VAL A 111 -1.58 -3.30 8.14
C VAL A 111 -2.81 -3.11 9.04
N GLY A 112 -3.46 -4.20 9.39
CA GLY A 112 -4.68 -4.20 10.22
C GLY A 112 -5.98 -3.92 9.47
N THR A 113 -5.94 -3.64 8.16
CA THR A 113 -7.17 -3.64 7.35
C THR A 113 -7.72 -5.06 7.26
N GLY A 114 -9.04 -5.17 7.33
CA GLY A 114 -9.72 -6.47 7.34
C GLY A 114 -9.85 -7.12 8.72
N PHE A 115 -9.41 -6.48 9.80
CA PHE A 115 -9.75 -6.92 11.14
C PHE A 115 -11.22 -6.67 11.43
N HIS A 116 -11.88 -7.69 11.97
CA HIS A 116 -13.27 -7.59 12.41
C HIS A 116 -13.31 -7.30 13.92
N SER A 117 -13.92 -6.20 14.30
CA SER A 117 -13.91 -5.68 15.68
C SER A 117 -14.45 -6.66 16.73
N GLU A 118 -15.45 -7.47 16.37
CA GLU A 118 -16.08 -8.42 17.28
C GLU A 118 -15.32 -9.73 17.43
N LEU A 119 -14.40 -10.05 16.52
CA LEU A 119 -13.58 -11.25 16.59
C LEU A 119 -12.41 -11.05 17.56
N THR A 120 -11.95 -12.13 18.16
CA THR A 120 -10.76 -12.17 19.01
C THR A 120 -9.48 -11.92 18.20
N GLY A 121 -8.37 -11.66 18.87
CA GLY A 121 -7.05 -11.56 18.23
C GLY A 121 -6.71 -12.82 17.43
N ARG A 122 -6.96 -14.00 18.02
CA ARG A 122 -6.76 -15.31 17.38
C ARG A 122 -7.56 -15.44 16.09
N GLU A 123 -8.86 -15.17 16.13
CA GLU A 123 -9.74 -15.24 14.95
C GLU A 123 -9.35 -14.24 13.87
N ASN A 124 -8.93 -13.05 14.28
CA ASN A 124 -8.42 -12.04 13.35
C ASN A 124 -7.09 -12.44 12.69
N ILE A 125 -6.21 -13.15 13.38
CA ILE A 125 -4.99 -13.74 12.77
C ILE A 125 -5.39 -14.68 11.62
N PHE A 126 -6.36 -15.57 11.85
CA PHE A 126 -6.83 -16.47 10.79
C PHE A 126 -7.52 -15.74 9.65
N LEU A 127 -8.38 -14.77 9.97
CA LEU A 127 -9.08 -13.94 8.97
C LEU A 127 -8.08 -13.15 8.12
N ASN A 128 -7.17 -12.44 8.75
CA ASN A 128 -6.18 -11.61 8.06
C ASN A 128 -5.17 -12.45 7.27
N GLY A 129 -4.74 -13.59 7.82
CA GLY A 129 -3.92 -14.57 7.11
C GLY A 129 -4.60 -15.05 5.82
N ALA A 130 -5.89 -15.39 5.89
CA ALA A 130 -6.66 -15.84 4.73
C ALA A 130 -6.84 -14.74 3.68
N ILE A 131 -7.13 -13.49 4.09
CA ILE A 131 -7.21 -12.32 3.20
C ILE A 131 -5.88 -12.12 2.44
N ASN A 132 -4.75 -12.34 3.12
CA ASN A 132 -3.42 -12.22 2.53
C ASN A 132 -2.94 -13.50 1.80
N GLY A 133 -3.82 -14.50 1.63
CA GLY A 133 -3.57 -15.68 0.82
C GLY A 133 -2.89 -16.85 1.54
N MET A 134 -2.83 -16.84 2.88
CA MET A 134 -2.43 -18.01 3.66
C MET A 134 -3.58 -19.01 3.77
N ASN A 135 -3.29 -20.29 3.67
CA ASN A 135 -4.26 -21.30 4.00
C ASN A 135 -4.33 -21.52 5.54
N LYS A 136 -5.39 -22.19 6.01
CA LYS A 136 -5.63 -22.39 7.44
C LYS A 136 -4.48 -23.13 8.15
N TRP A 137 -3.83 -24.05 7.47
CA TRP A 137 -2.74 -24.86 8.04
C TRP A 137 -1.46 -24.03 8.17
N GLU A 138 -1.18 -23.14 7.18
CA GLU A 138 -0.06 -22.19 7.24
C GLU A 138 -0.24 -21.22 8.42
N VAL A 139 -1.43 -20.65 8.58
CA VAL A 139 -1.73 -19.78 9.72
C VAL A 139 -1.54 -20.52 11.03
N ARG A 140 -2.05 -21.75 11.12
CA ARG A 140 -1.94 -22.57 12.34
C ARG A 140 -0.50 -22.90 12.68
N GLY A 141 0.31 -23.23 11.69
CA GLY A 141 1.73 -23.54 11.89
C GLY A 141 2.58 -22.36 12.33
N LYS A 142 2.10 -21.13 12.06
CA LYS A 142 2.80 -19.87 12.38
C LYS A 142 2.16 -19.12 13.55
N LEU A 143 1.06 -19.63 14.12
CA LEU A 143 0.26 -18.92 15.11
C LEU A 143 1.10 -18.47 16.30
N ASP A 144 1.87 -19.38 16.89
CA ASP A 144 2.67 -19.08 18.07
C ASP A 144 3.76 -18.03 17.76
N GLN A 145 4.38 -18.10 16.58
CA GLN A 145 5.36 -17.10 16.13
C GLN A 145 4.75 -15.72 15.92
N ILE A 146 3.54 -15.66 15.32
CA ILE A 146 2.79 -14.43 15.11
C ILE A 146 2.42 -13.78 16.45
N VAL A 147 1.95 -14.60 17.40
CA VAL A 147 1.52 -14.15 18.72
C VAL A 147 2.73 -13.62 19.52
N ASP A 148 3.82 -14.38 19.60
CA ASP A 148 5.06 -13.99 20.28
C ASP A 148 5.64 -12.70 19.69
N PHE A 149 5.68 -12.61 18.35
CA PHE A 149 6.18 -11.41 17.67
C PHE A 149 5.33 -10.17 17.99
N SER A 150 4.01 -10.32 18.07
CA SER A 150 3.07 -9.22 18.35
C SER A 150 3.11 -8.74 19.81
N GLY A 151 3.42 -9.65 20.75
CA GLY A 151 3.38 -9.41 22.20
C GLY A 151 1.96 -9.17 22.72
N VAL A 152 0.95 -9.85 22.15
CA VAL A 152 -0.46 -9.74 22.58
C VAL A 152 -0.99 -11.05 23.20
N GLU A 153 -0.11 -11.93 23.67
CA GLU A 153 -0.46 -13.27 24.19
C GLU A 153 -1.60 -13.22 25.20
N GLN A 154 -1.51 -12.30 26.16
CA GLN A 154 -2.48 -12.17 27.26
C GLN A 154 -3.87 -11.75 26.76
N PHE A 155 -3.96 -11.16 25.57
CA PHE A 155 -5.18 -10.62 24.99
C PHE A 155 -5.68 -11.43 23.79
N LEU A 156 -4.99 -12.52 23.45
CA LEU A 156 -5.23 -13.26 22.22
C LEU A 156 -6.69 -13.71 22.03
N ASP A 157 -7.35 -14.11 23.10
CA ASP A 157 -8.73 -14.57 23.10
C ASP A 157 -9.73 -13.45 23.51
N THR A 158 -9.28 -12.18 23.48
CA THR A 158 -10.11 -11.00 23.69
C THR A 158 -10.52 -10.38 22.35
N PRO A 159 -11.78 -9.92 22.18
CA PRO A 159 -12.21 -9.20 20.98
C PRO A 159 -11.36 -7.97 20.71
N VAL A 160 -10.95 -7.78 19.46
CA VAL A 160 -9.98 -6.71 19.10
C VAL A 160 -10.56 -5.30 19.23
N LYS A 161 -11.86 -5.11 19.39
CA LYS A 161 -12.47 -3.83 19.77
C LYS A 161 -11.96 -3.29 21.11
N ARG A 162 -11.38 -4.16 21.95
CA ARG A 162 -10.78 -3.80 23.25
C ARG A 162 -9.27 -3.54 23.16
N TYR A 163 -8.67 -3.73 22.01
CA TYR A 163 -7.26 -3.49 21.78
C TYR A 163 -6.98 -1.99 21.66
N SER A 164 -5.82 -1.57 22.12
CA SER A 164 -5.29 -0.26 21.75
C SER A 164 -4.93 -0.22 20.27
N SER A 165 -4.86 0.98 19.70
CA SER A 165 -4.41 1.15 18.30
C SER A 165 -3.03 0.54 18.05
N GLY A 166 -2.12 0.67 19.03
CA GLY A 166 -0.80 0.04 18.98
C GLY A 166 -0.86 -1.49 18.94
N MET A 167 -1.72 -2.12 19.73
CA MET A 167 -1.91 -3.58 19.72
C MET A 167 -2.45 -4.06 18.37
N LEU A 168 -3.42 -3.34 17.79
CA LEU A 168 -3.99 -3.68 16.47
C LEU A 168 -2.92 -3.65 15.39
N VAL A 169 -2.10 -2.61 15.39
CA VAL A 169 -1.04 -2.47 14.39
C VAL A 169 0.05 -3.53 14.59
N ARG A 170 0.46 -3.78 15.84
CA ARG A 170 1.43 -4.85 16.15
C ARG A 170 0.93 -6.20 15.70
N LEU A 171 -0.33 -6.54 15.96
CA LEU A 171 -0.94 -7.79 15.52
C LEU A 171 -1.01 -7.89 14.00
N GLY A 172 -1.50 -6.85 13.31
CA GLY A 172 -1.59 -6.83 11.86
C GLY A 172 -0.22 -6.95 11.18
N PHE A 173 0.78 -6.21 11.68
CA PHE A 173 2.15 -6.34 11.21
C PHE A 173 2.72 -7.74 11.44
N SER A 174 2.44 -8.34 12.60
CA SER A 174 2.92 -9.69 12.92
C SER A 174 2.38 -10.74 11.95
N VAL A 175 1.10 -10.67 11.59
CA VAL A 175 0.54 -11.54 10.55
C VAL A 175 1.26 -11.32 9.23
N ALA A 176 1.37 -10.06 8.82
CA ALA A 176 1.97 -9.69 7.54
C ALA A 176 3.47 -10.04 7.43
N ALA A 177 4.22 -9.91 8.52
CA ALA A 177 5.65 -10.28 8.59
C ALA A 177 5.89 -11.80 8.53
N HIS A 178 4.87 -12.61 8.80
CA HIS A 178 4.92 -14.07 8.70
C HIS A 178 4.25 -14.61 7.41
N LEU A 179 3.81 -13.73 6.52
CA LEU A 179 3.50 -14.11 5.15
C LEU A 179 4.77 -14.58 4.46
N GLU A 180 4.62 -15.46 3.49
CA GLU A 180 5.71 -15.93 2.63
C GLU A 180 5.47 -15.53 1.17
N PRO A 181 5.48 -14.22 0.85
CA PRO A 181 5.35 -13.75 -0.51
C PRO A 181 6.70 -13.83 -1.24
N ASP A 182 6.67 -13.90 -2.57
CA ASP A 182 7.86 -13.73 -3.39
C ASP A 182 8.34 -12.27 -3.39
N ILE A 183 7.38 -11.34 -3.24
CA ILE A 183 7.62 -9.90 -3.23
C ILE A 183 6.88 -9.28 -2.05
N LEU A 184 7.63 -8.66 -1.13
CA LEU A 184 7.09 -7.93 0.01
C LEU A 184 7.14 -6.43 -0.25
N VAL A 185 5.99 -5.77 -0.17
CA VAL A 185 5.87 -4.31 -0.28
C VAL A 185 5.72 -3.72 1.12
N VAL A 186 6.67 -2.88 1.51
CA VAL A 186 6.73 -2.24 2.83
C VAL A 186 6.67 -0.74 2.65
N ASP A 187 5.66 -0.09 3.21
CA ASP A 187 5.54 1.37 3.23
C ASP A 187 6.00 1.92 4.59
N GLU A 188 6.05 3.22 4.72
CA GLU A 188 6.37 4.02 5.92
C GLU A 188 5.77 3.52 7.25
N VAL A 189 4.86 2.56 7.21
CA VAL A 189 4.17 1.94 8.36
C VAL A 189 5.13 1.31 9.37
N LEU A 190 6.43 1.15 9.07
CA LEU A 190 7.44 0.75 10.06
C LEU A 190 7.66 1.79 11.19
N ALA A 191 7.11 3.00 11.05
CA ALA A 191 7.11 4.01 12.10
C ALA A 191 6.04 3.76 13.18
N VAL A 192 5.31 2.63 13.12
CA VAL A 192 4.21 2.32 14.05
C VAL A 192 4.67 1.38 15.15
N GLY A 193 4.15 1.59 16.36
CA GLY A 193 4.56 0.89 17.56
C GLY A 193 5.69 1.61 18.28
N ASP A 194 6.20 0.98 19.34
CA ASP A 194 7.35 1.47 20.08
C ASP A 194 8.68 1.15 19.36
N PHE A 195 9.75 1.74 19.85
CA PHE A 195 11.09 1.61 19.25
C PHE A 195 11.56 0.14 19.18
N ASP A 196 11.23 -0.67 20.19
CA ASP A 196 11.64 -2.08 20.23
C ASP A 196 10.91 -2.89 19.21
N PHE A 197 9.61 -2.64 19.01
CA PHE A 197 8.82 -3.30 17.96
C PHE A 197 9.30 -2.90 16.56
N GLN A 198 9.61 -1.62 16.34
CA GLN A 198 10.19 -1.16 15.07
C GLN A 198 11.51 -1.88 14.76
N ARG A 199 12.38 -2.07 15.75
CA ARG A 199 13.63 -2.82 15.59
C ARG A 199 13.38 -4.29 15.25
N LYS A 200 12.40 -4.95 15.90
CA LYS A 200 11.97 -6.32 15.55
C LYS A 200 11.49 -6.39 14.09
N CYS A 201 10.68 -5.42 13.65
CA CYS A 201 10.18 -5.35 12.27
C CYS A 201 11.32 -5.24 11.24
N ILE A 202 12.28 -4.34 11.48
CA ILE A 202 13.45 -4.15 10.61
C ILE A 202 14.28 -5.44 10.54
N GLY A 203 14.50 -6.10 11.70
CA GLY A 203 15.20 -7.39 11.77
C GLY A 203 14.50 -8.44 10.93
N LYS A 204 13.18 -8.60 11.08
CA LYS A 204 12.40 -9.59 10.32
C LYS A 204 12.44 -9.35 8.81
N ILE A 205 12.36 -8.09 8.36
CA ILE A 205 12.48 -7.74 6.93
C ILE A 205 13.85 -8.12 6.39
N ARG A 206 14.91 -7.89 7.17
CA ARG A 206 16.28 -8.27 6.80
C ARG A 206 16.42 -9.79 6.68
N ASP A 207 15.87 -10.54 7.64
CA ASP A 207 15.94 -12.00 7.65
C ASP A 207 15.19 -12.60 6.45
N VAL A 208 14.02 -12.10 6.15
CA VAL A 208 13.20 -12.48 4.99
C VAL A 208 13.93 -12.24 3.67
N SER A 209 14.62 -11.12 3.54
CA SER A 209 15.35 -10.83 2.30
C SER A 209 16.67 -11.60 2.18
N LYS A 210 17.50 -11.63 3.24
CA LYS A 210 18.82 -12.25 3.18
C LYS A 210 18.79 -13.77 3.34
N GLY A 211 17.91 -14.27 4.23
CA GLY A 211 17.83 -15.71 4.54
C GLY A 211 16.99 -16.49 3.55
N GLU A 212 15.94 -15.89 3.01
CA GLU A 212 14.96 -16.57 2.16
C GLU A 212 15.00 -16.11 0.70
N GLY A 213 15.90 -15.17 0.36
CA GLY A 213 16.09 -14.68 -1.01
C GLY A 213 14.90 -13.92 -1.59
N ARG A 214 14.01 -13.39 -0.73
CA ARG A 214 12.78 -12.71 -1.17
C ARG A 214 13.05 -11.26 -1.55
N THR A 215 12.28 -10.79 -2.50
CA THR A 215 12.36 -9.40 -2.98
C THR A 215 11.57 -8.46 -2.08
N VAL A 216 12.14 -7.32 -1.71
CA VAL A 216 11.49 -6.32 -0.87
C VAL A 216 11.46 -4.97 -1.58
N LEU A 217 10.28 -4.36 -1.68
CA LEU A 217 10.09 -2.96 -2.04
C LEU A 217 9.90 -2.15 -0.77
N PHE A 218 10.89 -1.37 -0.40
CA PHE A 218 10.90 -0.59 0.83
C PHE A 218 10.69 0.89 0.55
N VAL A 219 9.58 1.45 1.02
CA VAL A 219 9.29 2.88 0.89
C VAL A 219 9.48 3.56 2.23
N SER A 220 10.35 4.55 2.28
CA SER A 220 10.55 5.32 3.49
C SER A 220 11.06 6.73 3.17
N HIS A 221 10.73 7.67 4.04
CA HIS A 221 11.36 8.99 4.08
C HIS A 221 12.57 9.01 5.03
N ASN A 222 12.77 7.98 5.84
CA ASN A 222 13.91 7.84 6.74
C ASN A 222 15.12 7.27 5.98
N LEU A 223 16.04 8.15 5.61
CA LEU A 223 17.26 7.78 4.88
C LEU A 223 18.19 6.84 5.67
N GLY A 224 18.14 6.85 7.00
CA GLY A 224 18.88 5.94 7.85
C GLY A 224 18.46 4.49 7.61
N SER A 225 17.15 4.21 7.72
CA SER A 225 16.59 2.88 7.46
C SER A 225 16.83 2.42 6.02
N VAL A 226 16.72 3.34 5.06
CA VAL A 226 17.00 3.05 3.65
C VAL A 226 18.45 2.62 3.42
N LYS A 227 19.41 3.36 4.00
CA LYS A 227 20.83 3.01 3.90
C LYS A 227 21.16 1.67 4.56
N GLU A 228 20.49 1.35 5.64
CA GLU A 228 20.72 0.12 6.40
C GLU A 228 20.19 -1.12 5.70
N LEU A 229 19.03 -1.01 5.04
CA LEU A 229 18.29 -2.14 4.49
C LEU A 229 18.49 -2.32 2.97
N CYS A 230 18.49 -1.22 2.21
CA CYS A 230 18.35 -1.29 0.76
C CYS A 230 19.70 -1.47 0.06
N SER A 231 19.72 -2.39 -0.90
CA SER A 231 20.87 -2.59 -1.80
C SER A 231 20.94 -1.55 -2.91
N ARG A 232 19.79 -1.04 -3.31
CA ARG A 232 19.61 -0.01 -4.35
C ARG A 232 18.44 0.90 -4.00
N THR A 233 18.49 2.14 -4.45
CA THR A 233 17.44 3.14 -4.19
C THR A 233 17.01 3.79 -5.48
N VAL A 234 15.73 4.13 -5.55
CA VAL A 234 15.11 4.92 -6.63
C VAL A 234 14.50 6.17 -6.03
N LEU A 235 14.87 7.32 -6.57
CA LEU A 235 14.27 8.62 -6.21
C LEU A 235 13.11 8.92 -7.13
N LEU A 236 11.93 9.13 -6.52
CA LEU A 236 10.76 9.66 -7.21
C LEU A 236 10.59 11.15 -6.89
N GLU A 237 10.40 11.94 -7.92
CA GLU A 237 10.07 13.36 -7.80
C GLU A 237 8.95 13.71 -8.79
N LYS A 238 7.86 14.32 -8.27
CA LYS A 238 6.69 14.74 -9.07
C LYS A 238 6.18 13.67 -10.04
N GLY A 239 6.12 12.43 -9.58
CA GLY A 239 5.64 11.28 -10.35
C GLY A 239 6.67 10.64 -11.29
N ARG A 240 7.88 11.17 -11.40
CA ARG A 240 8.93 10.67 -12.29
C ARG A 240 10.07 10.02 -11.50
N LYS A 241 10.71 9.02 -12.09
CA LYS A 241 11.98 8.48 -11.60
C LYS A 241 13.10 9.44 -12.02
N VAL A 242 13.86 9.94 -11.04
CA VAL A 242 14.97 10.88 -11.28
C VAL A 242 16.31 10.14 -11.22
N MET A 243 16.42 9.09 -10.38
CA MET A 243 17.64 8.29 -10.19
C MET A 243 17.26 6.84 -9.92
#